data_262d4b5b712c0c663a78abd4358cc12b
#
_entry.id   262d4b5b712c0c663a78abd4358cc12b
#
_cell.length_a   1.000
_cell.length_b   1.000
_cell.length_c   1.000
_cell.angle_alpha   90.00
_cell.angle_beta   90.00
_cell.angle_gamma   90.00
#
_symmetry.space_group_name_H-M   'P 1'
#
loop_
_entity.id
_entity.type
_entity.pdbx_description
1 polymer ?
#
loop_
_entity_poly.entity_id
_entity_poly.type
_entity_poly.pdbx_seq_one_letter_code
_entity_poly.pdbx_strand_id
1 'polypeptide(L)'
;MTVNVTDLVRESLRDQAAQEAPVPGDFADRVLAARRRRRARTVAGTSLAAVTAAVVAVAVPAIGTDSAERGPRPASELQSDDVVAHPGQTPPRDLIAAGDTALAAYDTSKQVAQRDGDAVITRTYRLLDQKTGTYREDPRWSWLDVAPGMRTAAVLERGLPARRIGLLDMVTGKVDRWIPVKHGVGGVSFSPDGRRIVATTYAKDPDRLDKDRPMDDGKTERPGPADPSRTGFYVLDVASGEGEWSAVKTRSGGFGFSDINTRQDFDFSQDGALVYSGLIRAPGQQYYDFAGHKKSAPAREKYLPWAVEARLSPNGKLAAGDFAGGMKTTATELLDPLTGKRVAKLPGQQLLAWADDKRLIAWDIAPGTSEYRQRLVLITVGSKKTVPLSGFTGGKSGSADRWTPVFARR
;
A
#
# COMPACT_ATOMS: atom_id res chain seq x y z
N MET A 1 10.83 -34.16 -37.37
CA MET A 1 11.74 -34.05 -36.23
C MET A 1 11.03 -33.27 -35.16
N THR A 2 10.49 -33.96 -34.16
CA THR A 2 9.77 -33.33 -33.04
C THR A 2 10.79 -32.95 -31.99
N VAL A 3 11.08 -31.68 -31.87
CA VAL A 3 11.98 -31.16 -30.84
C VAL A 3 11.25 -31.31 -29.50
N ASN A 4 11.82 -32.06 -28.57
CA ASN A 4 11.23 -32.32 -27.27
C ASN A 4 11.43 -31.09 -26.39
N VAL A 5 10.31 -30.43 -26.00
CA VAL A 5 10.29 -29.22 -25.18
C VAL A 5 11.06 -29.40 -23.86
N THR A 6 11.05 -30.65 -23.33
CA THR A 6 11.78 -30.99 -22.10
C THR A 6 13.28 -30.88 -22.23
N ASP A 7 13.82 -31.18 -23.41
CA ASP A 7 15.27 -31.10 -23.68
C ASP A 7 15.71 -29.64 -23.88
N LEU A 8 14.89 -28.81 -24.52
CA LEU A 8 15.11 -27.36 -24.66
C LEU A 8 15.10 -26.65 -23.27
N VAL A 9 14.18 -27.03 -22.38
CA VAL A 9 14.15 -26.49 -21.03
C VAL A 9 15.37 -26.92 -20.22
N ARG A 10 15.80 -28.16 -20.36
CA ARG A 10 17.00 -28.66 -19.66
C ARG A 10 18.26 -28.00 -20.14
N GLU A 11 18.37 -27.72 -21.43
CA GLU A 11 19.52 -27.02 -22.05
C GLU A 11 19.55 -25.54 -21.60
N SER A 12 18.41 -24.86 -21.62
CA SER A 12 18.28 -23.48 -21.14
C SER A 12 18.62 -23.33 -19.64
N LEU A 13 18.24 -24.31 -18.82
CA LEU A 13 18.59 -24.31 -17.38
C LEU A 13 20.09 -24.59 -17.15
N ARG A 14 20.73 -25.41 -17.99
CA ARG A 14 22.18 -25.65 -17.95
C ARG A 14 22.97 -24.41 -18.36
N ASP A 15 22.54 -23.72 -19.40
CA ASP A 15 23.17 -22.48 -19.85
C ASP A 15 23.06 -21.37 -18.81
N GLN A 16 21.94 -21.29 -18.15
CA GLN A 16 21.71 -20.32 -17.06
C GLN A 16 22.56 -20.65 -15.81
N ALA A 17 22.69 -21.92 -15.45
CA ALA A 17 23.56 -22.38 -14.37
C ALA A 17 25.07 -22.19 -14.71
N ALA A 18 25.43 -22.24 -15.95
CA ALA A 18 26.82 -22.00 -16.39
C ALA A 18 27.22 -20.51 -16.41
N GLN A 19 26.23 -19.60 -16.45
CA GLN A 19 26.41 -18.15 -16.38
C GLN A 19 26.37 -17.59 -14.95
N GLU A 20 25.92 -18.36 -13.95
CA GLU A 20 26.02 -17.97 -12.55
C GLU A 20 27.46 -18.17 -12.04
N ALA A 21 28.00 -17.13 -11.42
CA ALA A 21 29.31 -17.23 -10.76
C ALA A 21 29.28 -18.36 -9.73
N PRO A 22 30.30 -19.25 -9.70
CA PRO A 22 30.32 -20.37 -8.77
C PRO A 22 30.19 -19.86 -7.32
N VAL A 23 29.25 -20.44 -6.58
CA VAL A 23 29.07 -20.13 -5.15
C VAL A 23 30.40 -20.36 -4.46
N PRO A 24 30.98 -19.34 -3.77
CA PRO A 24 32.27 -19.52 -3.09
C PRO A 24 32.21 -20.71 -2.15
N GLY A 25 33.22 -21.60 -2.19
CA GLY A 25 33.22 -22.86 -1.43
C GLY A 25 33.12 -22.69 0.09
N ASP A 26 33.32 -21.48 0.59
CA ASP A 26 33.19 -21.06 2.01
C ASP A 26 31.81 -20.49 2.38
N PHE A 27 30.84 -20.48 1.44
CA PHE A 27 29.51 -19.92 1.67
C PHE A 27 28.76 -20.66 2.80
N ALA A 28 28.80 -21.99 2.80
CA ALA A 28 28.20 -22.81 3.86
C ALA A 28 28.85 -22.55 5.22
N ASP A 29 30.19 -22.44 5.23
CA ASP A 29 30.96 -22.16 6.46
C ASP A 29 30.70 -20.74 6.99
N ARG A 30 30.54 -19.75 6.09
CA ARG A 30 30.14 -18.37 6.47
C ARG A 30 28.74 -18.32 7.09
N VAL A 31 27.79 -19.06 6.54
CA VAL A 31 26.43 -19.14 7.09
C VAL A 31 26.44 -19.84 8.46
N LEU A 32 27.20 -20.94 8.59
CA LEU A 32 27.34 -21.67 9.85
C LEU A 32 28.13 -20.85 10.91
N ALA A 33 29.16 -20.14 10.51
CA ALA A 33 29.92 -19.23 11.40
C ALA A 33 29.08 -18.05 11.88
N ALA A 34 28.24 -17.48 11.03
CA ALA A 34 27.28 -16.44 11.40
C ALA A 34 26.26 -16.95 12.41
N ARG A 35 25.81 -18.22 12.27
CA ARG A 35 24.90 -18.89 13.20
C ARG A 35 25.57 -19.18 14.55
N ARG A 36 26.85 -19.59 14.57
CA ARG A 36 27.64 -19.81 15.79
C ARG A 36 27.96 -18.50 16.53
N ARG A 37 28.33 -17.42 15.82
CA ARG A 37 28.57 -16.09 16.42
C ARG A 37 27.31 -15.49 17.07
N ARG A 38 26.11 -15.83 16.56
CA ARG A 38 24.85 -15.40 17.18
C ARG A 38 24.57 -16.16 18.50
N ARG A 39 24.99 -17.43 18.64
CA ARG A 39 24.84 -18.19 19.88
C ARG A 39 25.85 -17.80 20.96
N ALA A 40 27.04 -17.33 20.60
CA ALA A 40 28.10 -16.95 21.55
C ALA A 40 27.86 -15.54 22.14
N ARG A 41 27.01 -14.69 21.60
CA ARG A 41 26.73 -13.34 22.12
C ARG A 41 25.61 -13.29 23.16
N THR A 42 25.08 -14.40 23.58
CA THR A 42 24.02 -14.49 24.63
C THR A 42 24.59 -14.74 26.02
N VAL A 43 25.90 -14.87 26.16
CA VAL A 43 26.56 -15.07 27.48
C VAL A 43 27.83 -14.28 27.51
N ALA A 44 27.77 -13.04 27.95
CA ALA A 44 28.80 -12.25 28.65
C ALA A 44 28.37 -10.77 28.67
N GLY A 45 27.95 -10.24 29.76
CA GLY A 45 28.69 -9.46 30.74
C GLY A 45 28.81 -7.98 30.39
N THR A 46 28.09 -7.18 31.13
CA THR A 46 28.27 -5.77 31.50
C THR A 46 29.71 -5.23 31.36
N SER A 47 29.87 -4.13 30.61
CA SER A 47 30.84 -3.08 30.91
C SER A 47 30.41 -1.75 30.32
N LEU A 48 30.41 -0.73 31.19
CA LEU A 48 30.16 0.68 30.95
C LEU A 48 31.10 1.25 29.88
N ALA A 49 30.54 1.95 28.89
CA ALA A 49 31.27 2.99 28.18
C ALA A 49 30.32 4.19 28.02
N ALA A 50 30.65 5.26 28.75
CA ALA A 50 29.98 6.54 28.68
C ALA A 50 30.27 7.19 27.32
N VAL A 51 29.23 7.35 26.49
CA VAL A 51 29.24 8.23 25.34
C VAL A 51 28.23 9.33 25.65
N THR A 52 28.75 10.54 25.84
CA THR A 52 27.97 11.77 25.96
C THR A 52 27.20 12.02 24.65
N ALA A 53 25.96 11.59 24.63
CA ALA A 53 25.01 11.98 23.58
C ALA A 53 24.30 13.25 24.04
N ALA A 54 24.46 14.32 23.28
CA ALA A 54 23.69 15.54 23.46
C ALA A 54 22.19 15.16 23.31
N VAL A 55 21.48 15.18 24.43
CA VAL A 55 20.02 14.99 24.46
C VAL A 55 19.39 16.29 23.96
N VAL A 56 19.00 16.32 22.71
CA VAL A 56 17.99 17.26 22.26
C VAL A 56 16.67 16.76 22.86
N ALA A 57 16.25 17.37 23.93
CA ALA A 57 14.93 17.14 24.51
C ALA A 57 13.88 17.66 23.54
N VAL A 58 13.38 16.79 22.66
CA VAL A 58 12.13 17.03 21.97
C VAL A 58 11.04 16.80 23.00
N ALA A 59 10.44 17.88 23.48
CA ALA A 59 9.25 17.83 24.30
C ALA A 59 8.17 17.06 23.51
N VAL A 60 7.94 15.82 23.90
CA VAL A 60 6.74 15.07 23.48
C VAL A 60 5.61 15.72 24.27
N PRO A 61 4.58 16.30 23.62
CA PRO A 61 3.40 16.72 24.36
C PRO A 61 2.90 15.52 25.16
N ALA A 62 2.84 15.63 26.47
CA ALA A 62 2.20 14.64 27.31
C ALA A 62 0.79 14.48 26.77
N ILE A 63 0.42 13.24 26.39
CA ILE A 63 -0.97 12.91 26.10
C ILE A 63 -1.68 13.10 27.42
N GLY A 64 -2.30 14.27 27.58
CA GLY A 64 -3.12 14.59 28.73
C GLY A 64 -4.27 13.58 28.77
N THR A 65 -4.33 12.81 29.84
CA THR A 65 -5.45 11.93 30.18
C THR A 65 -6.68 12.70 30.63
N ASP A 66 -6.83 13.94 30.22
CA ASP A 66 -8.04 14.70 30.39
C ASP A 66 -9.02 14.39 29.25
N SER A 67 -9.61 13.20 29.33
CA SER A 67 -10.81 12.83 28.58
C SER A 67 -12.04 13.50 29.19
N ALA A 68 -12.03 14.83 29.31
CA ALA A 68 -13.25 15.58 29.54
C ALA A 68 -13.96 15.73 28.20
N GLU A 69 -15.00 14.94 27.99
CA GLU A 69 -16.18 15.10 27.11
C GLU A 69 -16.17 16.28 26.13
N ARG A 70 -15.20 16.31 25.20
CA ARG A 70 -15.36 17.07 23.96
C ARG A 70 -15.92 16.12 22.94
N GLY A 71 -17.13 16.38 22.46
CA GLY A 71 -17.72 15.63 21.35
C GLY A 71 -16.75 15.50 20.15
N PRO A 72 -16.97 14.53 19.26
CA PRO A 72 -16.07 14.28 18.12
C PRO A 72 -15.91 15.56 17.29
N ARG A 73 -14.66 16.03 17.14
CA ARG A 73 -14.35 17.16 16.26
C ARG A 73 -14.31 16.69 14.82
N PRO A 74 -14.90 17.43 13.87
CA PRO A 74 -14.75 17.16 12.45
C PRO A 74 -13.28 17.10 12.04
N ALA A 75 -12.95 16.27 11.07
CA ALA A 75 -11.56 16.11 10.60
C ALA A 75 -10.95 17.45 10.11
N SER A 76 -11.78 18.37 9.61
CA SER A 76 -11.39 19.71 9.15
C SER A 76 -11.01 20.69 10.28
N GLU A 77 -11.36 20.39 11.53
CA GLU A 77 -11.05 21.24 12.69
C GLU A 77 -9.80 20.81 13.45
N LEU A 78 -9.19 19.68 13.06
CA LEU A 78 -7.98 19.19 13.68
C LEU A 78 -6.77 20.00 13.19
N GLN A 79 -5.83 20.28 14.09
CA GLN A 79 -4.56 20.94 13.77
C GLN A 79 -3.52 19.93 13.29
N SER A 80 -2.46 20.39 12.65
CA SER A 80 -1.41 19.51 12.09
C SER A 80 -0.60 18.75 13.15
N ASP A 81 -0.68 19.10 14.42
CA ASP A 81 -0.07 18.36 15.53
C ASP A 81 -1.02 17.38 16.21
N ASP A 82 -2.31 17.49 15.94
CA ASP A 82 -3.34 16.61 16.53
C ASP A 82 -3.13 15.14 16.11
N VAL A 83 -3.34 14.26 17.09
CA VAL A 83 -3.40 12.80 16.90
C VAL A 83 -4.72 12.30 17.49
N VAL A 84 -5.57 11.76 16.63
CA VAL A 84 -6.81 11.11 17.02
C VAL A 84 -6.63 9.60 16.87
N ALA A 85 -6.71 8.88 17.97
CA ALA A 85 -6.37 7.48 18.06
C ALA A 85 -7.38 6.70 18.89
N HIS A 86 -7.67 5.47 18.47
CA HIS A 86 -8.59 4.56 19.14
C HIS A 86 -7.94 3.17 19.29
N PRO A 87 -6.95 3.00 20.19
CA PRO A 87 -6.16 1.76 20.30
C PRO A 87 -6.98 0.54 20.75
N GLY A 88 -8.21 0.74 21.22
CA GLY A 88 -9.15 -0.34 21.55
C GLY A 88 -10.09 -0.75 20.41
N GLN A 89 -9.97 -0.13 19.22
CA GLN A 89 -10.90 -0.38 18.10
C GLN A 89 -10.20 -1.06 16.91
N THR A 90 -10.78 -2.15 16.42
CA THR A 90 -10.40 -2.80 15.16
C THR A 90 -11.58 -3.63 14.61
N PRO A 91 -12.08 -3.39 13.39
CA PRO A 91 -11.88 -2.19 12.59
C PRO A 91 -12.26 -0.90 13.32
N PRO A 92 -11.75 0.28 12.90
CA PRO A 92 -12.09 1.55 13.54
C PRO A 92 -13.59 1.86 13.42
N ARG A 93 -14.17 2.40 14.48
CA ARG A 93 -15.53 2.96 14.48
C ARG A 93 -15.51 4.48 14.41
N ASP A 94 -14.48 5.07 15.00
CA ASP A 94 -14.31 6.50 15.15
C ASP A 94 -13.07 6.98 14.39
N LEU A 95 -13.05 8.27 14.02
CA LEU A 95 -12.00 8.92 13.24
C LEU A 95 -10.60 8.61 13.76
N ILE A 96 -9.74 8.16 12.87
CA ILE A 96 -8.29 8.10 13.08
C ILE A 96 -7.63 9.18 12.22
N ALA A 97 -6.80 10.02 12.84
CA ALA A 97 -6.04 11.06 12.15
C ALA A 97 -4.71 11.32 12.84
N ALA A 98 -3.73 11.71 12.06
CA ALA A 98 -2.44 12.18 12.57
C ALA A 98 -1.85 13.19 11.59
N GLY A 99 -1.43 14.34 12.11
CA GLY A 99 -0.87 15.40 11.27
C GLY A 99 -1.88 15.86 10.21
N ASP A 100 -1.42 15.99 9.00
CA ASP A 100 -2.24 16.43 7.86
C ASP A 100 -2.98 15.27 7.17
N THR A 101 -3.01 14.07 7.76
CA THR A 101 -3.59 12.87 7.16
C THR A 101 -4.63 12.24 8.08
N ALA A 102 -5.74 11.82 7.50
CA ALA A 102 -6.77 11.06 8.20
C ALA A 102 -7.14 9.79 7.42
N LEU A 103 -7.64 8.81 8.13
CA LEU A 103 -8.29 7.64 7.57
C LEU A 103 -9.66 8.07 7.03
N ALA A 104 -9.75 8.31 5.71
CA ALA A 104 -10.96 8.81 5.06
C ALA A 104 -12.01 7.71 4.84
N ALA A 105 -11.54 6.49 4.61
CA ALA A 105 -12.36 5.29 4.48
C ALA A 105 -11.51 4.06 4.79
N TYR A 106 -12.16 2.92 4.91
CA TYR A 106 -11.50 1.61 4.85
C TYR A 106 -12.44 0.57 4.26
N ASP A 107 -11.88 -0.51 3.74
CA ASP A 107 -12.66 -1.65 3.29
C ASP A 107 -12.35 -2.93 4.04
N THR A 108 -13.33 -3.82 4.05
CA THR A 108 -13.14 -5.24 4.33
C THR A 108 -13.43 -6.02 3.06
N SER A 109 -12.59 -6.98 2.73
CA SER A 109 -12.73 -7.77 1.50
C SER A 109 -13.07 -9.23 1.81
N LYS A 110 -13.81 -9.85 0.90
CA LYS A 110 -14.09 -11.28 0.92
C LYS A 110 -14.03 -11.87 -0.48
N GLN A 111 -13.63 -13.11 -0.57
CA GLN A 111 -13.70 -13.89 -1.80
C GLN A 111 -15.11 -14.49 -1.93
N VAL A 112 -15.75 -14.26 -3.08
CA VAL A 112 -17.10 -14.76 -3.38
C VAL A 112 -17.01 -15.71 -4.57
N ALA A 113 -17.34 -16.98 -4.33
CA ALA A 113 -17.36 -18.01 -5.37
C ALA A 113 -18.38 -17.67 -6.46
N GLN A 114 -18.01 -17.93 -7.71
CA GLN A 114 -18.85 -17.76 -8.90
C GLN A 114 -19.38 -19.12 -9.36
N ARG A 115 -20.45 -19.10 -10.18
CA ARG A 115 -21.08 -20.32 -10.68
C ARG A 115 -20.18 -21.17 -11.58
N ASP A 116 -19.21 -20.55 -12.23
CA ASP A 116 -18.24 -21.21 -13.11
C ASP A 116 -17.05 -21.83 -12.38
N GLY A 117 -17.00 -21.69 -11.05
CA GLY A 117 -15.92 -22.17 -10.19
C GLY A 117 -14.83 -21.15 -9.92
N ASP A 118 -14.84 -20.03 -10.58
CA ASP A 118 -13.98 -18.88 -10.28
C ASP A 118 -14.42 -18.18 -8.99
N ALA A 119 -13.70 -17.14 -8.61
CA ALA A 119 -14.14 -16.27 -7.53
C ALA A 119 -13.89 -14.79 -7.86
N VAL A 120 -14.50 -13.90 -7.10
CA VAL A 120 -14.28 -12.46 -7.20
C VAL A 120 -14.02 -11.91 -5.80
N ILE A 121 -13.01 -11.06 -5.66
CA ILE A 121 -12.78 -10.31 -4.43
C ILE A 121 -13.79 -9.16 -4.38
N THR A 122 -14.67 -9.18 -3.39
CA THR A 122 -15.64 -8.10 -3.17
C THR A 122 -15.26 -7.30 -1.95
N ARG A 123 -15.36 -5.96 -2.03
CA ARG A 123 -15.08 -5.03 -0.94
C ARG A 123 -16.37 -4.49 -0.34
N THR A 124 -16.33 -4.22 0.95
CA THR A 124 -17.37 -3.45 1.64
C THR A 124 -16.67 -2.27 2.30
N TYR A 125 -16.96 -1.10 1.78
CA TYR A 125 -16.35 0.14 2.27
C TYR A 125 -17.09 0.69 3.48
N ARG A 126 -16.34 1.35 4.35
CA ARG A 126 -16.84 2.22 5.41
C ARG A 126 -16.20 3.59 5.25
N LEU A 127 -17.04 4.59 5.04
CA LEU A 127 -16.64 5.97 4.78
C LEU A 127 -16.78 6.79 6.05
N LEU A 128 -15.85 7.70 6.27
CA LEU A 128 -15.92 8.64 7.38
C LEU A 128 -17.10 9.62 7.18
N ASP A 129 -18.05 9.59 8.07
CA ASP A 129 -19.01 10.67 8.21
C ASP A 129 -18.33 11.84 8.93
N GLN A 130 -18.01 12.88 8.19
CA GLN A 130 -17.27 14.02 8.73
C GLN A 130 -18.02 14.82 9.79
N LYS A 131 -19.36 14.70 9.87
CA LYS A 131 -20.17 15.40 10.88
C LYS A 131 -20.12 14.71 12.22
N THR A 132 -20.08 13.38 12.21
CA THR A 132 -20.12 12.58 13.43
C THR A 132 -18.76 12.05 13.84
N GLY A 133 -17.77 12.10 12.95
CA GLY A 133 -16.45 11.49 13.16
C GLY A 133 -16.49 9.95 13.21
N THR A 134 -17.52 9.32 12.68
CA THR A 134 -17.69 7.85 12.71
C THR A 134 -17.68 7.27 11.32
N TYR A 135 -17.30 5.98 11.19
CA TYR A 135 -17.32 5.29 9.91
C TYR A 135 -18.67 4.61 9.67
N ARG A 136 -19.26 4.85 8.50
CA ARG A 136 -20.53 4.25 8.07
C ARG A 136 -20.33 3.34 6.88
N GLU A 137 -20.95 2.17 6.93
CA GLU A 137 -20.90 1.21 5.82
C GLU A 137 -21.62 1.74 4.59
N ASP A 138 -20.96 1.62 3.44
CA ASP A 138 -21.52 1.91 2.13
C ASP A 138 -21.20 0.76 1.16
N PRO A 139 -22.16 -0.14 0.93
CA PRO A 139 -21.95 -1.33 0.11
C PRO A 139 -22.04 -1.07 -1.39
N ARG A 140 -22.29 0.17 -1.84
CA ARG A 140 -22.48 0.51 -3.25
C ARG A 140 -21.21 0.36 -4.09
N TRP A 141 -20.03 0.44 -3.47
CA TRP A 141 -18.77 0.65 -4.16
C TRP A 141 -17.92 -0.62 -4.26
N SER A 142 -17.32 -0.82 -5.42
CA SER A 142 -16.27 -1.84 -5.65
C SER A 142 -14.88 -1.27 -5.48
N TRP A 143 -14.71 0.03 -5.77
CA TRP A 143 -13.45 0.75 -5.62
C TRP A 143 -13.71 2.21 -5.29
N LEU A 144 -12.84 2.81 -4.51
CA LEU A 144 -12.86 4.25 -4.25
C LEU A 144 -11.46 4.77 -3.91
N ASP A 145 -11.28 6.06 -4.17
CA ASP A 145 -10.20 6.87 -3.65
C ASP A 145 -10.76 8.23 -3.18
N VAL A 146 -10.09 8.88 -2.23
CA VAL A 146 -10.57 10.12 -1.60
C VAL A 146 -9.61 11.26 -1.90
N ALA A 147 -10.14 12.34 -2.46
CA ALA A 147 -9.37 13.54 -2.79
C ALA A 147 -8.76 14.22 -1.55
N PRO A 148 -7.63 14.90 -1.69
CA PRO A 148 -7.16 15.85 -0.69
C PRO A 148 -8.27 16.83 -0.29
N GLY A 149 -8.33 17.17 1.01
CA GLY A 149 -9.43 17.96 1.59
C GLY A 149 -10.66 17.12 1.98
N MET A 150 -10.67 15.81 1.67
CA MET A 150 -11.64 14.80 2.11
C MET A 150 -13.11 15.09 1.79
N ARG A 151 -13.40 16.02 0.85
CA ARG A 151 -14.79 16.36 0.48
C ARG A 151 -15.34 15.50 -0.64
N THR A 152 -14.47 15.02 -1.52
CA THR A 152 -14.87 14.29 -2.73
C THR A 152 -14.18 12.93 -2.75
N ALA A 153 -14.92 11.87 -3.08
CA ALA A 153 -14.36 10.58 -3.43
C ALA A 153 -14.69 10.22 -4.88
N ALA A 154 -13.74 9.66 -5.59
CA ALA A 154 -13.99 8.98 -6.87
C ALA A 154 -14.41 7.54 -6.56
N VAL A 155 -15.56 7.11 -7.07
CA VAL A 155 -16.16 5.82 -6.74
C VAL A 155 -16.53 5.03 -7.99
N LEU A 156 -16.35 3.72 -7.92
CA LEU A 156 -16.81 2.76 -8.93
C LEU A 156 -17.89 1.86 -8.35
N GLU A 157 -19.00 1.74 -9.06
CA GLU A 157 -20.10 0.86 -8.68
C GLU A 157 -19.72 -0.61 -8.75
N ARG A 158 -20.54 -1.45 -8.17
CA ARG A 158 -20.38 -2.91 -8.25
C ARG A 158 -20.46 -3.41 -9.69
N GLY A 159 -19.67 -4.49 -9.96
CA GLY A 159 -19.56 -5.06 -11.29
C GLY A 159 -18.48 -4.40 -12.13
N LEU A 160 -17.22 -4.59 -11.71
CA LEU A 160 -16.06 -4.13 -12.46
C LEU A 160 -15.87 -4.91 -13.77
N PRO A 161 -15.31 -4.29 -14.80
CA PRO A 161 -14.92 -2.87 -14.87
C PRO A 161 -16.14 -1.96 -15.14
N ALA A 162 -16.23 -0.86 -14.38
CA ALA A 162 -17.35 0.09 -14.41
C ALA A 162 -17.34 0.96 -15.68
N ARG A 163 -18.53 1.36 -16.15
CA ARG A 163 -18.69 2.22 -17.34
C ARG A 163 -18.83 3.71 -17.00
N ARG A 164 -18.78 4.05 -15.74
CA ARG A 164 -18.82 5.43 -15.24
C ARG A 164 -18.09 5.55 -13.91
N ILE A 165 -17.61 6.74 -13.62
CA ILE A 165 -16.96 7.11 -12.36
C ILE A 165 -17.88 8.09 -11.64
N GLY A 166 -18.20 7.83 -10.38
CA GLY A 166 -18.99 8.75 -9.56
C GLY A 166 -18.07 9.71 -8.80
N LEU A 167 -18.43 10.97 -8.74
CA LEU A 167 -17.89 11.93 -7.79
C LEU A 167 -18.83 12.02 -6.60
N LEU A 168 -18.45 11.37 -5.50
CA LEU A 168 -19.23 11.27 -4.27
C LEU A 168 -18.87 12.43 -3.35
N ASP A 169 -19.86 13.23 -2.95
CA ASP A 169 -19.70 14.18 -1.85
C ASP A 169 -19.66 13.39 -0.52
N MET A 170 -18.52 13.45 0.16
CA MET A 170 -18.28 12.74 1.41
C MET A 170 -19.05 13.32 2.61
N VAL A 171 -19.57 14.55 2.49
CA VAL A 171 -20.36 15.21 3.55
C VAL A 171 -21.82 14.81 3.48
N THR A 172 -22.37 14.70 2.26
CA THR A 172 -23.77 14.37 2.02
C THR A 172 -23.99 12.88 1.74
N GLY A 173 -22.97 12.14 1.36
CA GLY A 173 -23.05 10.74 0.91
C GLY A 173 -23.76 10.56 -0.43
N LYS A 174 -23.92 11.63 -1.21
CA LYS A 174 -24.58 11.62 -2.53
C LYS A 174 -23.55 11.74 -3.64
N VAL A 175 -23.81 11.09 -4.75
CA VAL A 175 -23.01 11.28 -5.96
C VAL A 175 -23.47 12.56 -6.65
N ASP A 176 -22.60 13.55 -6.69
CA ASP A 176 -22.90 14.84 -7.33
C ASP A 176 -22.87 14.74 -8.84
N ARG A 177 -22.00 13.90 -9.37
CA ARG A 177 -21.84 13.73 -10.81
C ARG A 177 -21.33 12.33 -11.17
N TRP A 178 -21.80 11.84 -12.31
CA TRP A 178 -21.28 10.66 -12.99
C TRP A 178 -20.51 11.08 -14.25
N ILE A 179 -19.31 10.55 -14.39
CA ILE A 179 -18.44 10.73 -15.56
C ILE A 179 -18.52 9.42 -16.38
N PRO A 180 -19.19 9.42 -17.53
CA PRO A 180 -19.27 8.24 -18.39
C PRO A 180 -17.93 8.00 -19.07
N VAL A 181 -17.54 6.71 -19.25
CA VAL A 181 -16.30 6.30 -19.88
C VAL A 181 -16.54 5.21 -20.92
N LYS A 182 -15.79 5.25 -22.03
CA LYS A 182 -15.92 4.26 -23.11
C LYS A 182 -15.21 2.94 -22.77
N HIS A 183 -14.06 3.02 -22.08
CA HIS A 183 -13.29 1.85 -21.62
C HIS A 183 -13.60 1.58 -20.16
N GLY A 184 -13.86 0.32 -19.82
CA GLY A 184 -14.25 -0.06 -18.47
C GLY A 184 -13.15 0.19 -17.44
N VAL A 185 -13.50 0.86 -16.35
CA VAL A 185 -12.59 1.28 -15.29
C VAL A 185 -12.64 0.30 -14.12
N GLY A 186 -11.48 -0.16 -13.66
CA GLY A 186 -11.36 -1.04 -12.50
C GLY A 186 -10.72 -0.41 -11.27
N GLY A 187 -10.01 0.72 -11.42
CA GLY A 187 -9.37 1.45 -10.34
C GLY A 187 -9.32 2.94 -10.63
N VAL A 188 -9.33 3.77 -9.58
CA VAL A 188 -9.20 5.23 -9.66
C VAL A 188 -8.28 5.72 -8.57
N SER A 189 -7.51 6.79 -8.85
CA SER A 189 -6.68 7.50 -7.89
C SER A 189 -6.67 9.00 -8.20
N PHE A 190 -6.68 9.85 -7.18
CA PHE A 190 -6.58 11.30 -7.34
C PHE A 190 -5.13 11.74 -7.51
N SER A 191 -4.93 12.80 -8.27
CA SER A 191 -3.66 13.53 -8.25
C SER A 191 -3.41 14.17 -6.87
N PRO A 192 -2.14 14.42 -6.50
CA PRO A 192 -1.80 14.99 -5.20
C PRO A 192 -2.45 16.35 -4.89
N ASP A 193 -2.86 17.08 -5.92
CA ASP A 193 -3.59 18.35 -5.81
C ASP A 193 -5.13 18.20 -5.88
N GLY A 194 -5.62 16.94 -6.05
CA GLY A 194 -7.04 16.63 -6.14
C GLY A 194 -7.75 17.08 -7.41
N ARG A 195 -7.04 17.65 -8.38
CA ARG A 195 -7.64 18.24 -9.60
C ARG A 195 -7.87 17.23 -10.71
N ARG A 196 -7.17 16.10 -10.68
CA ARG A 196 -7.25 15.04 -11.69
C ARG A 196 -7.51 13.69 -11.07
N ILE A 197 -8.06 12.81 -11.88
CA ILE A 197 -8.22 11.39 -11.57
C ILE A 197 -7.49 10.60 -12.65
N VAL A 198 -6.60 9.69 -12.26
CA VAL A 198 -6.20 8.60 -13.14
C VAL A 198 -7.16 7.43 -12.94
N ALA A 199 -7.74 6.96 -14.04
CA ALA A 199 -8.69 5.85 -14.01
C ALA A 199 -8.15 4.70 -14.85
N THR A 200 -7.74 3.62 -14.19
CA THR A 200 -7.16 2.43 -14.83
C THR A 200 -8.23 1.60 -15.48
N THR A 201 -8.02 1.26 -16.76
CA THR A 201 -8.99 0.50 -17.55
C THR A 201 -8.58 -0.96 -17.72
N TYR A 202 -9.60 -1.83 -17.72
CA TYR A 202 -9.46 -3.28 -17.81
C TYR A 202 -10.42 -3.89 -18.81
N ALA A 203 -10.01 -4.99 -19.45
CA ALA A 203 -10.88 -5.77 -20.33
C ALA A 203 -11.78 -6.75 -19.56
N LYS A 204 -11.32 -7.21 -18.39
CA LYS A 204 -12.02 -8.13 -17.47
C LYS A 204 -11.99 -7.55 -16.07
N ASP A 205 -12.81 -8.10 -15.17
CA ASP A 205 -12.78 -7.71 -13.76
C ASP A 205 -11.40 -7.96 -13.15
N PRO A 206 -10.70 -6.90 -12.68
CA PRO A 206 -9.36 -7.04 -12.09
C PRO A 206 -9.36 -7.75 -10.73
N ASP A 207 -10.52 -7.95 -10.12
CA ASP A 207 -10.68 -8.66 -8.85
C ASP A 207 -11.07 -10.13 -9.02
N ARG A 208 -11.14 -10.62 -10.29
CA ARG A 208 -11.44 -12.02 -10.60
C ARG A 208 -10.26 -12.91 -10.23
N LEU A 209 -10.57 -14.03 -9.63
CA LEU A 209 -9.68 -15.14 -9.34
C LEU A 209 -10.09 -16.34 -10.20
N ASP A 210 -9.12 -16.98 -10.82
CA ASP A 210 -9.30 -18.04 -11.79
C ASP A 210 -9.08 -19.41 -11.12
N LYS A 211 -10.03 -20.33 -11.28
CA LYS A 211 -9.96 -21.70 -10.78
C LYS A 211 -8.86 -22.52 -11.48
N ASP A 212 -8.58 -22.19 -12.76
CA ASP A 212 -7.58 -22.90 -13.56
C ASP A 212 -6.15 -22.45 -13.23
N ARG A 213 -6.01 -21.49 -12.30
CA ARG A 213 -4.75 -20.99 -11.76
C ARG A 213 -4.75 -21.07 -10.22
N PRO A 214 -4.89 -22.27 -9.66
CA PRO A 214 -5.06 -22.41 -8.23
C PRO A 214 -3.83 -21.93 -7.45
N MET A 215 -4.09 -21.34 -6.29
CA MET A 215 -3.10 -21.12 -5.26
C MET A 215 -3.27 -22.16 -4.16
N ASP A 216 -2.18 -22.86 -3.86
CA ASP A 216 -2.12 -23.79 -2.74
C ASP A 216 -1.52 -23.09 -1.51
N ASP A 217 -2.25 -23.07 -0.41
CA ASP A 217 -1.76 -22.58 0.89
C ASP A 217 -1.29 -23.74 1.80
N GLY A 218 -1.12 -24.93 1.23
CA GLY A 218 -0.75 -26.15 1.94
C GLY A 218 -1.91 -26.83 2.69
N LYS A 219 -3.14 -26.29 2.56
CA LYS A 219 -4.35 -26.84 3.20
C LYS A 219 -5.51 -27.03 2.23
N THR A 220 -5.71 -26.06 1.36
CA THR A 220 -6.81 -26.05 0.38
C THR A 220 -6.38 -25.37 -0.89
N GLU A 221 -6.72 -25.97 -2.01
CA GLU A 221 -6.59 -25.35 -3.32
C GLU A 221 -7.71 -24.32 -3.50
N ARG A 222 -7.35 -23.08 -3.86
CA ARG A 222 -8.29 -21.96 -4.06
C ARG A 222 -8.03 -21.29 -5.40
N PRO A 223 -9.06 -20.69 -6.05
CA PRO A 223 -8.84 -19.86 -7.22
C PRO A 223 -7.76 -18.81 -6.96
N GLY A 224 -6.80 -18.72 -7.84
CA GLY A 224 -5.69 -17.77 -7.78
C GLY A 224 -5.88 -16.57 -8.70
N PRO A 225 -4.92 -15.65 -8.75
CA PRO A 225 -5.01 -14.45 -9.57
C PRO A 225 -5.22 -14.78 -11.04
N ALA A 226 -6.23 -14.17 -11.65
CA ALA A 226 -6.47 -14.27 -13.10
C ALA A 226 -5.36 -13.54 -13.89
N ASP A 227 -5.32 -13.78 -15.21
CA ASP A 227 -4.39 -13.06 -16.08
C ASP A 227 -4.66 -11.55 -16.06
N PRO A 228 -3.61 -10.73 -15.96
CA PRO A 228 -3.74 -9.29 -16.01
C PRO A 228 -4.44 -8.82 -17.30
N SER A 229 -5.47 -8.00 -17.15
CA SER A 229 -6.31 -7.55 -18.27
C SER A 229 -6.33 -6.02 -18.46
N ARG A 230 -5.34 -5.31 -17.90
CA ARG A 230 -5.23 -3.86 -18.04
C ARG A 230 -5.09 -3.45 -19.51
N THR A 231 -5.86 -2.44 -19.94
CA THR A 231 -5.87 -1.92 -21.31
C THR A 231 -5.22 -0.55 -21.43
N GLY A 232 -5.27 0.26 -20.38
CA GLY A 232 -4.74 1.62 -20.38
C GLY A 232 -5.26 2.42 -19.19
N PHE A 233 -5.33 3.74 -19.39
CA PHE A 233 -5.84 4.66 -18.38
C PHE A 233 -6.47 5.90 -19.01
N TYR A 234 -7.35 6.55 -18.27
CA TYR A 234 -7.75 7.93 -18.48
C TYR A 234 -6.99 8.84 -17.51
N VAL A 235 -6.74 10.08 -17.93
CA VAL A 235 -6.47 11.18 -17.03
C VAL A 235 -7.61 12.18 -17.21
N LEU A 236 -8.44 12.33 -16.17
CA LEU A 236 -9.67 13.12 -16.19
C LEU A 236 -9.50 14.35 -15.30
N ASP A 237 -9.94 15.50 -15.77
CA ASP A 237 -10.08 16.69 -14.95
C ASP A 237 -11.33 16.57 -14.07
N VAL A 238 -11.19 16.80 -12.76
CA VAL A 238 -12.29 16.61 -11.79
C VAL A 238 -13.38 17.65 -11.99
N ALA A 239 -13.03 18.88 -12.36
CA ALA A 239 -14.00 19.96 -12.49
C ALA A 239 -14.86 19.82 -13.75
N SER A 240 -14.29 19.48 -14.89
CA SER A 240 -15.03 19.27 -16.15
C SER A 240 -15.54 17.84 -16.33
N GLY A 241 -14.84 16.83 -15.77
CA GLY A 241 -15.05 15.41 -16.05
C GLY A 241 -14.50 14.99 -17.41
N GLU A 242 -13.80 15.86 -18.10
CA GLU A 242 -13.22 15.59 -19.41
C GLU A 242 -11.81 15.04 -19.28
N GLY A 243 -11.35 14.30 -20.28
CA GLY A 243 -10.00 13.78 -20.36
C GLY A 243 -9.85 12.72 -21.43
N GLU A 244 -8.60 12.30 -21.65
CA GLU A 244 -8.23 11.41 -22.74
C GLU A 244 -7.85 10.03 -22.20
N TRP A 245 -8.10 9.02 -23.04
CA TRP A 245 -7.68 7.65 -22.79
C TRP A 245 -6.39 7.32 -23.52
N SER A 246 -5.47 6.68 -22.82
CA SER A 246 -4.19 6.22 -23.35
C SER A 246 -4.04 4.72 -23.21
N ALA A 247 -3.67 4.06 -24.31
CA ALA A 247 -3.46 2.62 -24.34
C ALA A 247 -2.12 2.25 -23.70
N VAL A 248 -2.15 1.60 -22.55
CA VAL A 248 -0.96 1.04 -21.89
C VAL A 248 -1.29 -0.35 -21.38
N LYS A 249 -1.07 -1.34 -22.23
CA LYS A 249 -1.34 -2.74 -21.91
C LYS A 249 -0.34 -3.27 -20.87
N THR A 250 -0.78 -4.27 -20.13
CA THR A 250 0.10 -5.09 -19.31
C THR A 250 1.13 -5.79 -20.18
N ARG A 251 2.36 -5.90 -19.71
CA ARG A 251 3.32 -6.84 -20.29
C ARG A 251 2.94 -8.25 -19.84
N SER A 252 2.29 -8.99 -20.70
CA SER A 252 2.15 -10.43 -20.56
C SER A 252 3.46 -11.07 -21.04
N GLY A 253 4.06 -11.91 -20.23
CA GLY A 253 5.17 -12.75 -20.68
C GLY A 253 6.41 -12.65 -19.80
N GLY A 254 6.71 -13.74 -19.19
CA GLY A 254 7.91 -14.03 -18.43
C GLY A 254 7.56 -14.85 -17.20
N PHE A 255 8.12 -16.03 -17.09
CA PHE A 255 8.04 -16.89 -15.91
C PHE A 255 8.26 -16.08 -14.63
N GLY A 256 7.32 -16.06 -13.72
CA GLY A 256 7.48 -15.54 -12.38
C GLY A 256 6.43 -14.49 -11.99
N PHE A 257 6.42 -14.14 -10.79
CA PHE A 257 5.60 -13.26 -9.94
C PHE A 257 4.80 -12.09 -10.56
N SER A 258 4.94 -11.80 -11.86
CA SER A 258 4.09 -10.83 -12.59
C SER A 258 2.60 -11.20 -12.57
N ASP A 259 2.30 -12.46 -12.29
CA ASP A 259 0.97 -13.02 -12.31
C ASP A 259 0.27 -12.98 -10.94
N ILE A 260 0.98 -12.57 -9.88
CA ILE A 260 0.42 -12.50 -8.52
C ILE A 260 -0.49 -11.28 -8.35
N ASN A 261 -0.27 -10.22 -9.13
CA ASN A 261 -1.07 -8.99 -9.04
C ASN A 261 -1.93 -8.80 -10.29
N THR A 262 -3.19 -9.21 -10.21
CA THR A 262 -4.19 -8.95 -11.27
C THR A 262 -4.46 -7.46 -11.44
N ARG A 263 -4.41 -6.70 -10.33
CA ARG A 263 -4.51 -5.25 -10.35
C ARG A 263 -3.14 -4.63 -10.60
N GLN A 264 -3.06 -3.85 -11.64
CA GLN A 264 -1.88 -3.04 -11.98
C GLN A 264 -2.34 -1.60 -12.19
N ASP A 265 -3.04 -1.09 -11.17
CA ASP A 265 -3.62 0.24 -11.20
C ASP A 265 -2.53 1.31 -11.39
N PHE A 266 -2.91 2.38 -12.06
CA PHE A 266 -2.08 3.57 -12.20
C PHE A 266 -2.33 4.52 -11.05
N ASP A 267 -1.28 5.26 -10.70
CA ASP A 267 -1.32 6.35 -9.75
C ASP A 267 -0.44 7.50 -10.26
N PHE A 268 -0.53 8.68 -9.65
CA PHE A 268 0.25 9.85 -10.03
C PHE A 268 1.63 9.89 -9.37
N SER A 269 2.63 10.44 -10.09
CA SER A 269 3.85 10.94 -9.46
C SER A 269 3.53 12.02 -8.43
N GLN A 270 4.45 12.26 -7.49
CA GLN A 270 4.20 13.23 -6.40
C GLN A 270 3.94 14.65 -6.88
N ASP A 271 4.51 15.03 -8.03
CA ASP A 271 4.27 16.33 -8.67
C ASP A 271 3.01 16.35 -9.56
N GLY A 272 2.34 15.20 -9.71
CA GLY A 272 1.15 15.07 -10.56
C GLY A 272 1.43 15.20 -12.06
N ALA A 273 2.70 15.21 -12.51
CA ALA A 273 3.06 15.43 -13.92
C ALA A 273 3.09 14.13 -14.74
N LEU A 274 3.27 12.99 -14.09
CA LEU A 274 3.31 11.66 -14.71
C LEU A 274 2.33 10.73 -14.00
N VAL A 275 2.02 9.61 -14.67
CA VAL A 275 1.38 8.46 -14.03
C VAL A 275 2.37 7.30 -13.98
N TYR A 276 2.22 6.40 -13.01
CA TYR A 276 3.05 5.21 -12.90
C TYR A 276 2.20 3.98 -12.57
N SER A 277 2.75 2.80 -12.82
CA SER A 277 2.26 1.55 -12.25
C SER A 277 3.41 0.76 -11.64
N GLY A 278 3.12 0.00 -10.58
CA GLY A 278 4.09 -0.81 -9.88
C GLY A 278 4.65 -1.94 -10.74
N LEU A 279 5.93 -2.23 -10.54
CA LEU A 279 6.63 -3.38 -11.09
C LEU A 279 7.23 -4.19 -9.92
N ILE A 280 6.95 -5.48 -9.85
CA ILE A 280 7.48 -6.37 -8.79
C ILE A 280 9.01 -6.43 -8.79
N ARG A 281 9.64 -6.18 -9.95
CA ARG A 281 11.10 -6.16 -10.12
C ARG A 281 11.60 -4.75 -10.34
N ALA A 282 12.89 -4.55 -10.11
CA ALA A 282 13.54 -3.28 -10.42
C ALA A 282 13.16 -2.80 -11.85
N PRO A 283 12.87 -1.52 -12.01
CA PRO A 283 13.08 -0.40 -11.10
C PRO A 283 11.95 -0.15 -10.06
N GLY A 284 11.04 -1.09 -9.84
CA GLY A 284 9.94 -0.96 -8.90
C GLY A 284 8.71 -0.24 -9.44
N GLN A 285 8.90 0.71 -10.36
CA GLN A 285 7.82 1.49 -10.96
C GLN A 285 8.14 1.85 -12.42
N GLN A 286 7.12 1.88 -13.27
CA GLN A 286 7.21 2.38 -14.65
C GLN A 286 6.35 3.62 -14.79
N TYR A 287 6.97 4.72 -15.22
CA TYR A 287 6.32 6.01 -15.43
C TYR A 287 5.90 6.22 -16.87
N TYR A 288 4.85 7.03 -17.06
CA TYR A 288 4.28 7.38 -18.36
C TYR A 288 3.83 8.85 -18.33
N ASP A 289 3.89 9.52 -19.48
CA ASP A 289 3.13 10.75 -19.67
C ASP A 289 1.63 10.47 -19.87
N PHE A 290 0.82 11.50 -19.91
CA PHE A 290 -0.64 11.34 -20.05
C PHE A 290 -1.07 10.81 -21.42
N ALA A 291 -0.18 10.83 -22.42
CA ALA A 291 -0.39 10.16 -23.71
C ALA A 291 0.02 8.68 -23.72
N GLY A 292 0.45 8.13 -22.57
CA GLY A 292 0.84 6.72 -22.42
C GLY A 292 2.26 6.38 -22.88
N HIS A 293 3.10 7.37 -23.20
CA HIS A 293 4.49 7.13 -23.55
C HIS A 293 5.34 6.93 -22.30
N LYS A 294 6.19 5.92 -22.32
CA LYS A 294 7.11 5.65 -21.22
C LYS A 294 8.04 6.83 -20.95
N LYS A 295 8.23 7.14 -19.69
CA LYS A 295 9.12 8.17 -19.18
C LYS A 295 10.08 7.59 -18.15
N SER A 296 11.21 8.28 -17.98
CA SER A 296 12.08 8.04 -16.84
C SER A 296 11.37 8.44 -15.54
N ALA A 297 11.68 7.75 -14.45
CA ALA A 297 11.21 8.13 -13.14
C ALA A 297 11.67 9.56 -12.79
N PRO A 298 10.84 10.37 -12.12
CA PRO A 298 11.31 11.61 -11.51
C PRO A 298 12.50 11.33 -10.59
N ALA A 299 13.45 12.26 -10.53
CA ALA A 299 14.74 12.02 -9.85
C ALA A 299 14.58 11.51 -8.41
N ARG A 300 13.59 12.02 -7.66
CA ARG A 300 13.30 11.63 -6.27
C ARG A 300 12.46 10.36 -6.14
N GLU A 301 11.87 9.87 -7.22
CA GLU A 301 11.02 8.68 -7.23
C GLU A 301 11.71 7.45 -7.84
N LYS A 302 12.94 7.61 -8.30
CA LYS A 302 13.71 6.57 -8.98
C LYS A 302 13.92 5.30 -8.15
N TYR A 303 13.98 5.44 -6.85
CA TYR A 303 14.30 4.35 -5.91
C TYR A 303 13.11 3.91 -5.06
N LEU A 304 11.89 4.35 -5.41
CA LEU A 304 10.69 3.93 -4.70
C LEU A 304 10.35 2.46 -4.99
N PRO A 305 10.13 1.64 -3.96
CA PRO A 305 9.67 0.27 -4.13
C PRO A 305 8.23 0.21 -4.67
N TRP A 306 7.87 -0.89 -5.30
CA TRP A 306 6.54 -1.06 -5.90
C TRP A 306 5.39 -1.18 -4.89
N ALA A 307 5.67 -1.74 -3.70
CA ALA A 307 4.65 -2.13 -2.73
C ALA A 307 4.54 -1.17 -1.53
N VAL A 308 5.18 0.01 -1.59
CA VAL A 308 5.20 0.96 -0.47
C VAL A 308 4.33 2.16 -0.75
N GLU A 309 3.19 2.22 -0.07
CA GLU A 309 2.14 3.22 -0.29
C GLU A 309 2.56 4.64 0.13
N ALA A 310 3.35 4.76 1.21
CA ALA A 310 3.74 6.07 1.75
C ALA A 310 4.64 6.90 0.81
N ARG A 311 5.37 6.27 -0.11
CA ARG A 311 6.21 6.94 -1.13
C ARG A 311 7.14 8.03 -0.56
N LEU A 312 7.12 9.25 -1.14
CA LEU A 312 7.91 10.39 -0.67
C LEU A 312 7.22 11.15 0.47
N SER A 313 8.03 11.71 1.39
CA SER A 313 7.51 12.68 2.36
C SER A 313 6.93 13.91 1.64
N PRO A 314 6.01 14.66 2.28
CA PRO A 314 5.41 15.84 1.67
C PRO A 314 6.42 16.84 1.11
N ASN A 315 7.55 17.06 1.80
CA ASN A 315 8.64 17.93 1.33
C ASN A 315 9.61 17.23 0.35
N GLY A 316 9.39 15.96 0.02
CA GLY A 316 10.22 15.17 -0.90
C GLY A 316 11.65 14.89 -0.43
N LYS A 317 11.97 15.06 0.86
CA LYS A 317 13.33 14.85 1.39
C LYS A 317 13.60 13.42 1.84
N LEU A 318 12.56 12.64 2.08
CA LEU A 318 12.62 11.26 2.54
C LEU A 318 11.74 10.38 1.68
N ALA A 319 12.14 9.13 1.50
CA ALA A 319 11.37 8.12 0.79
C ALA A 319 11.12 6.91 1.71
N ALA A 320 9.90 6.42 1.71
CA ALA A 320 9.55 5.17 2.35
C ALA A 320 10.16 4.00 1.56
N GLY A 321 10.87 3.11 2.25
CA GLY A 321 11.55 1.96 1.67
C GLY A 321 10.87 0.63 2.03
N ASP A 322 11.51 -0.46 1.66
CA ASP A 322 11.01 -1.81 1.85
C ASP A 322 11.08 -2.29 3.30
N PHE A 323 10.45 -3.42 3.54
CA PHE A 323 10.57 -4.14 4.79
C PHE A 323 12.04 -4.53 5.06
N ALA A 324 12.52 -4.15 6.23
CA ALA A 324 13.91 -4.37 6.68
C ALA A 324 13.98 -5.08 8.03
N GLY A 325 12.90 -5.73 8.40
CA GLY A 325 12.77 -6.51 9.62
C GLY A 325 13.43 -7.88 9.52
N GLY A 326 13.11 -8.72 10.46
CA GLY A 326 13.51 -10.13 10.54
C GLY A 326 12.37 -10.94 11.13
N MET A 327 12.55 -12.25 11.29
CA MET A 327 11.49 -13.17 11.77
C MET A 327 10.84 -12.79 13.12
N LYS A 328 11.47 -11.90 13.91
CA LYS A 328 10.95 -11.51 15.24
C LYS A 328 10.82 -10.00 15.44
N THR A 329 11.18 -9.20 14.44
CA THR A 329 11.15 -7.74 14.55
C THR A 329 10.62 -7.13 13.26
N THR A 330 9.62 -6.29 13.38
CA THR A 330 9.16 -5.49 12.25
C THR A 330 9.99 -4.22 12.15
N ALA A 331 10.46 -3.93 10.96
CA ALA A 331 11.11 -2.68 10.63
C ALA A 331 11.00 -2.40 9.14
N THR A 332 10.99 -1.13 8.78
CA THR A 332 10.97 -0.64 7.41
C THR A 332 12.13 0.32 7.20
N GLU A 333 12.61 0.41 5.97
CA GLU A 333 13.66 1.36 5.60
C GLU A 333 13.09 2.75 5.35
N LEU A 334 13.89 3.75 5.64
CA LEU A 334 13.71 5.12 5.16
C LEU A 334 14.91 5.46 4.30
N LEU A 335 14.67 5.97 3.10
CA LEU A 335 15.70 6.17 2.08
C LEU A 335 15.92 7.67 1.81
N ASP A 336 17.13 8.01 1.42
CA ASP A 336 17.40 9.23 0.68
C ASP A 336 16.84 9.08 -0.75
N PRO A 337 15.92 9.93 -1.18
CA PRO A 337 15.23 9.74 -2.47
C PRO A 337 16.10 9.97 -3.69
N LEU A 338 17.23 10.68 -3.56
CA LEU A 338 18.13 10.97 -4.68
C LEU A 338 19.18 9.86 -4.89
N THR A 339 19.54 9.18 -3.82
CA THR A 339 20.61 8.16 -3.85
C THR A 339 20.11 6.74 -3.65
N GLY A 340 18.89 6.55 -3.15
CA GLY A 340 18.34 5.25 -2.76
C GLY A 340 19.02 4.64 -1.51
N LYS A 341 19.94 5.36 -0.88
CA LYS A 341 20.62 4.86 0.32
C LYS A 341 19.71 4.94 1.53
N ARG A 342 19.74 3.90 2.36
CA ARG A 342 19.02 3.88 3.62
C ARG A 342 19.59 4.92 4.57
N VAL A 343 18.74 5.83 5.04
CA VAL A 343 19.08 6.87 6.03
C VAL A 343 18.62 6.49 7.43
N ALA A 344 17.57 5.68 7.55
CA ALA A 344 17.08 5.20 8.83
C ALA A 344 16.39 3.84 8.70
N LYS A 345 16.16 3.22 9.87
CA LYS A 345 15.31 2.05 10.04
C LYS A 345 14.22 2.40 11.04
N LEU A 346 12.99 2.27 10.66
CA LEU A 346 11.83 2.61 11.46
C LEU A 346 11.15 1.34 11.99
N PRO A 347 10.48 1.37 13.15
CA PRO A 347 9.58 0.30 13.54
C PRO A 347 8.40 0.21 12.54
N GLY A 348 7.70 -0.92 12.52
CA GLY A 348 6.56 -1.14 11.63
C GLY A 348 6.87 -2.09 10.48
N GLN A 349 5.82 -2.71 9.97
CA GLN A 349 5.89 -3.69 8.88
C GLN A 349 5.79 -3.03 7.50
N GLN A 350 4.91 -2.06 7.36
CA GLN A 350 4.57 -1.40 6.10
C GLN A 350 4.24 0.06 6.35
N LEU A 351 4.91 0.95 5.63
CA LEU A 351 4.64 2.39 5.68
C LEU A 351 3.50 2.73 4.72
N LEU A 352 2.42 3.31 5.25
CA LEU A 352 1.16 3.51 4.53
C LEU A 352 0.96 4.95 4.07
N ALA A 353 1.20 5.92 4.96
CA ALA A 353 1.00 7.33 4.65
C ALA A 353 1.91 8.21 5.51
N TRP A 354 2.30 9.36 4.99
CA TRP A 354 2.94 10.41 5.75
C TRP A 354 1.87 11.24 6.49
N ALA A 355 2.00 11.34 7.80
CA ALA A 355 1.21 12.26 8.59
C ALA A 355 1.68 13.71 8.41
N ASP A 356 2.98 13.89 8.28
CA ASP A 356 3.70 15.12 7.94
C ASP A 356 5.13 14.79 7.50
N ASP A 357 6.01 15.78 7.42
CA ASP A 357 7.42 15.60 6.98
C ASP A 357 8.27 14.70 7.88
N LYS A 358 7.80 14.38 9.09
CA LYS A 358 8.57 13.65 10.12
C LYS A 358 7.81 12.48 10.71
N ARG A 359 6.53 12.32 10.45
CA ARG A 359 5.70 11.26 11.03
C ARG A 359 5.03 10.45 9.95
N LEU A 360 4.97 9.13 10.14
CA LEU A 360 4.33 8.17 9.23
C LEU A 360 3.30 7.32 9.97
N ILE A 361 2.27 6.97 9.25
CA ILE A 361 1.31 5.94 9.65
C ILE A 361 1.77 4.61 9.04
N ALA A 362 1.81 3.56 9.84
CA ALA A 362 2.27 2.25 9.41
C ALA A 362 1.45 1.13 10.04
N TRP A 363 1.48 -0.05 9.39
CA TRP A 363 1.14 -1.29 10.06
C TRP A 363 2.26 -1.73 10.99
N ASP A 364 1.92 -2.19 12.20
CA ASP A 364 2.82 -2.80 13.17
C ASP A 364 2.25 -4.15 13.61
N ILE A 365 3.11 -5.17 13.68
CA ILE A 365 2.73 -6.54 14.05
C ILE A 365 2.86 -6.71 15.57
N ALA A 366 1.90 -7.39 16.17
CA ALA A 366 1.99 -7.75 17.58
C ALA A 366 3.21 -8.67 17.82
N PRO A 367 4.07 -8.38 18.82
CA PRO A 367 5.25 -9.18 19.10
C PRO A 367 4.94 -10.67 19.30
N GLY A 368 5.73 -11.54 18.65
CA GLY A 368 5.61 -12.99 18.79
C GLY A 368 4.37 -13.62 18.12
N THR A 369 3.68 -12.89 17.27
CA THR A 369 2.48 -13.35 16.56
C THR A 369 2.69 -13.43 15.05
N SER A 370 1.63 -13.82 14.33
CA SER A 370 1.64 -13.85 12.86
C SER A 370 1.62 -12.43 12.27
N GLU A 371 2.07 -12.29 11.03
CA GLU A 371 2.03 -11.04 10.26
C GLU A 371 0.62 -10.47 10.06
N TYR A 372 -0.40 -11.30 10.27
CA TYR A 372 -1.81 -10.90 10.13
C TYR A 372 -2.37 -10.20 11.38
N ARG A 373 -1.68 -10.29 12.54
CA ARG A 373 -2.07 -9.59 13.77
C ARG A 373 -1.40 -8.23 13.82
N GLN A 374 -2.00 -7.26 13.15
CA GLN A 374 -1.43 -5.93 12.95
C GLN A 374 -2.37 -4.82 13.44
N ARG A 375 -1.80 -3.66 13.74
CA ARG A 375 -2.53 -2.44 14.09
C ARG A 375 -1.91 -1.24 13.40
N LEU A 376 -2.66 -0.16 13.25
CA LEU A 376 -2.09 1.12 12.85
C LEU A 376 -1.30 1.75 13.99
N VAL A 377 -0.15 2.30 13.65
CA VAL A 377 0.69 3.07 14.55
C VAL A 377 1.17 4.35 13.87
N LEU A 378 1.39 5.40 14.67
CA LEU A 378 2.14 6.58 14.24
C LEU A 378 3.60 6.41 14.66
N ILE A 379 4.49 6.66 13.71
CA ILE A 379 5.95 6.56 13.87
C ILE A 379 6.54 7.94 13.65
N THR A 380 7.42 8.38 14.55
CA THR A 380 8.22 9.59 14.36
C THR A 380 9.61 9.23 13.88
N VAL A 381 10.08 9.83 12.79
CA VAL A 381 11.42 9.66 12.26
C VAL A 381 12.45 10.03 13.34
N GLY A 382 13.44 9.14 13.54
CA GLY A 382 14.43 9.31 14.61
C GLY A 382 13.99 8.79 15.98
N SER A 383 12.73 8.34 16.15
CA SER A 383 12.22 7.74 17.39
C SER A 383 12.04 6.22 17.23
N LYS A 384 12.27 5.48 18.31
CA LYS A 384 11.93 4.05 18.40
C LYS A 384 10.54 3.82 19.00
N LYS A 385 9.88 4.87 19.49
CA LYS A 385 8.54 4.79 20.08
C LYS A 385 7.48 4.90 19.00
N THR A 386 6.46 4.09 19.11
CA THR A 386 5.25 4.14 18.27
C THR A 386 4.04 4.55 19.11
N VAL A 387 3.12 5.28 18.51
CA VAL A 387 1.83 5.62 19.13
C VAL A 387 0.76 4.75 18.46
N PRO A 388 0.07 3.85 19.18
CA PRO A 388 -1.01 3.06 18.63
C PRO A 388 -2.18 3.95 18.18
N LEU A 389 -2.61 3.79 16.92
CA LEU A 389 -3.76 4.50 16.35
C LEU A 389 -5.02 3.62 16.32
N SER A 390 -4.86 2.30 16.18
CA SER A 390 -5.96 1.33 16.22
C SER A 390 -5.65 0.14 17.15
N GLY A 391 -6.63 -0.72 17.38
CA GLY A 391 -6.45 -2.03 17.97
C GLY A 391 -5.83 -3.02 17.00
N PHE A 392 -5.40 -4.19 17.52
CA PHE A 392 -4.87 -5.28 16.70
C PHE A 392 -5.98 -6.03 15.98
N THR A 393 -5.79 -6.32 14.70
CA THR A 393 -6.62 -7.26 13.92
C THR A 393 -6.46 -8.69 14.44
N GLY A 394 -7.39 -9.58 14.11
CA GLY A 394 -7.25 -11.02 14.36
C GLY A 394 -6.04 -11.61 13.63
N GLY A 395 -5.42 -12.62 14.25
CA GLY A 395 -4.15 -13.17 13.80
C GLY A 395 -4.24 -14.21 12.68
N LYS A 396 -5.34 -14.28 11.90
CA LYS A 396 -5.51 -15.29 10.83
C LYS A 396 -5.57 -14.61 9.46
N SER A 397 -4.93 -15.24 8.47
CA SER A 397 -5.13 -14.89 7.07
C SER A 397 -6.61 -15.01 6.70
N GLY A 398 -7.18 -13.99 6.04
CA GLY A 398 -8.59 -14.00 5.64
C GLY A 398 -9.59 -13.86 6.77
N SER A 399 -9.18 -13.42 7.97
CA SER A 399 -10.12 -13.12 9.05
C SER A 399 -11.00 -11.92 8.66
N ALA A 400 -12.28 -11.99 9.03
CA ALA A 400 -13.29 -10.98 8.67
C ALA A 400 -13.03 -9.59 9.28
N ASP A 401 -12.12 -9.50 10.24
CA ASP A 401 -11.69 -8.26 10.90
C ASP A 401 -10.45 -7.61 10.26
N ARG A 402 -9.90 -8.19 9.17
CA ARG A 402 -8.89 -7.52 8.36
C ARG A 402 -9.55 -6.41 7.53
N TRP A 403 -8.93 -5.28 7.54
CA TRP A 403 -9.39 -4.11 6.81
C TRP A 403 -8.21 -3.40 6.14
N THR A 404 -8.50 -2.69 5.05
CA THR A 404 -7.53 -1.93 4.26
C THR A 404 -7.84 -0.45 4.39
N PRO A 405 -6.89 0.38 4.85
CA PRO A 405 -7.12 1.81 5.01
C PRO A 405 -7.10 2.55 3.66
N VAL A 406 -7.89 3.61 3.58
CA VAL A 406 -7.80 4.64 2.54
C VAL A 406 -7.52 5.95 3.26
N PHE A 407 -6.29 6.44 3.12
CA PHE A 407 -5.86 7.69 3.71
C PHE A 407 -6.06 8.84 2.73
N ALA A 408 -6.41 10.02 3.26
CA ALA A 408 -6.42 11.25 2.49
C ALA A 408 -5.82 12.39 3.31
N ARG A 409 -5.25 13.38 2.63
CA ARG A 409 -4.83 14.64 3.25
C ARG A 409 -6.07 15.46 3.61
N ARG A 410 -6.00 16.07 4.82
CA ARG A 410 -7.07 16.94 5.36
C ARG A 410 -6.98 18.34 4.79
#